data_182ecfb7cc84b9fc7431e9b537e771aa
#
_entry.id   182ecfb7cc84b9fc7431e9b537e771aa
#
_cell.length_a   1.000
_cell.length_b   1.000
_cell.length_c   1.000
_cell.angle_alpha   90.00
_cell.angle_beta   90.00
_cell.angle_gamma   90.00
#
_symmetry.space_group_name_H-M   'P 1'
#
loop_
_entity.id
_entity.type
_entity.pdbx_description
1 polymer ?
#
loop_
_entity_poly.entity_id
_entity_poly.type
_entity_poly.pdbx_seq_one_letter_code
_entity_poly.pdbx_strand_id
1 'polypeptide(L)'
;YFKIDSHLLFYLPLLFEDADLNFEHAPNDFLERKDFVFIGNFWHEPNWDAVLYLKKTIWPLIRKQLPKASILIYGAYPSQKVFNLHNKKEGFLVMGRADDARSVISSARVLLAPIRFGAGIKGKLLEAMQFGTPTVTTTVGAESINGAFNWNGFIVDDPNEIASKAILLYENEELWQQSQRQGTVILWERFRWSDFERPFKKRMAFV
;
A
#
# COMPACT_ATOMS: atom_id res chain seq x y z
N TYR A 1 -16.10 27.60 -1.93
CA TYR A 1 -15.49 26.67 -2.86
C TYR A 1 -15.47 27.27 -4.25
N PHE A 2 -14.50 26.90 -5.07
CA PHE A 2 -14.25 27.45 -6.41
C PHE A 2 -15.40 27.04 -7.34
N LYS A 3 -16.09 28.03 -7.92
CA LYS A 3 -17.09 27.79 -8.98
C LYS A 3 -16.36 27.63 -10.32
N ILE A 4 -15.62 26.53 -10.46
CA ILE A 4 -14.94 26.19 -11.70
C ILE A 4 -15.94 25.42 -12.57
N ASP A 5 -16.05 25.81 -13.85
CA ASP A 5 -16.89 25.09 -14.78
C ASP A 5 -16.36 23.67 -14.98
N SER A 6 -17.25 22.69 -14.87
CA SER A 6 -16.88 21.26 -14.94
C SER A 6 -16.18 20.87 -16.25
N HIS A 7 -16.49 21.58 -17.36
CA HIS A 7 -15.83 21.31 -18.64
C HIS A 7 -14.35 21.72 -18.66
N LEU A 8 -13.90 22.56 -17.72
CA LEU A 8 -12.49 22.92 -17.55
C LEU A 8 -11.72 21.92 -16.68
N LEU A 9 -12.41 20.98 -16.04
CA LEU A 9 -11.81 19.97 -15.16
C LEU A 9 -11.63 18.67 -15.92
N PHE A 10 -10.45 18.08 -15.75
CA PHE A 10 -10.16 16.74 -16.23
C PHE A 10 -9.53 15.93 -15.09
N TYR A 11 -10.18 14.82 -14.72
CA TYR A 11 -9.66 13.93 -13.72
C TYR A 11 -8.60 13.01 -14.35
N LEU A 12 -7.37 13.09 -13.86
CA LEU A 12 -6.27 12.23 -14.26
C LEU A 12 -5.61 11.67 -12.99
N PRO A 13 -5.88 10.41 -12.63
CA PRO A 13 -5.25 9.78 -11.49
C PRO A 13 -3.78 9.39 -11.76
N LEU A 14 -3.10 8.79 -10.80
CA LEU A 14 -1.90 8.01 -11.07
C LEU A 14 -2.28 6.85 -11.99
N LEU A 15 -1.57 6.68 -13.11
CA LEU A 15 -1.87 5.67 -14.13
C LEU A 15 -0.67 4.76 -14.34
N PHE A 16 -0.97 3.52 -14.73
CA PHE A 16 0.00 2.51 -15.11
C PHE A 16 -0.13 2.17 -16.59
N GLU A 17 0.98 1.92 -17.25
CA GLU A 17 0.97 1.35 -18.60
C GLU A 17 0.39 -0.07 -18.55
N ASP A 18 -0.34 -0.45 -19.59
CA ASP A 18 -0.99 -1.76 -19.67
C ASP A 18 0.04 -2.91 -19.54
N ALA A 19 1.27 -2.72 -20.04
CA ALA A 19 2.36 -3.67 -19.90
C ALA A 19 2.80 -3.87 -18.44
N ASP A 20 2.72 -2.82 -17.61
CA ASP A 20 3.07 -2.87 -16.19
C ASP A 20 1.99 -3.54 -15.34
N LEU A 21 0.80 -3.75 -15.91
CA LEU A 21 -0.33 -4.43 -15.30
C LEU A 21 -0.47 -5.89 -15.76
N ASN A 22 0.51 -6.40 -16.49
CA ASN A 22 0.52 -7.79 -16.92
C ASN A 22 0.96 -8.70 -15.76
N PHE A 23 -0.01 -9.33 -15.11
CA PHE A 23 0.17 -10.16 -13.91
C PHE A 23 0.57 -11.61 -14.19
N GLU A 24 0.79 -12.00 -15.48
CA GLU A 24 1.31 -13.34 -15.81
C GLU A 24 2.71 -13.60 -15.23
N HIS A 25 3.38 -12.52 -14.83
CA HIS A 25 4.69 -12.57 -14.20
C HIS A 25 4.68 -12.07 -12.74
N ALA A 26 3.52 -12.09 -12.05
CA ALA A 26 3.48 -11.79 -10.63
C ALA A 26 4.39 -12.79 -9.91
N PRO A 27 5.55 -12.35 -9.43
CA PRO A 27 6.48 -13.28 -8.83
C PRO A 27 5.94 -13.69 -7.47
N ASN A 28 6.15 -14.93 -7.18
CA ASN A 28 6.27 -15.48 -5.84
C ASN A 28 4.97 -15.90 -5.19
N ASP A 29 4.93 -17.17 -5.12
CA ASP A 29 4.08 -17.98 -4.28
C ASP A 29 4.02 -17.41 -2.84
N PHE A 30 2.88 -17.54 -2.19
CA PHE A 30 2.67 -17.20 -0.80
C PHE A 30 3.79 -17.72 0.13
N LEU A 31 4.32 -18.91 -0.13
CA LEU A 31 5.37 -19.52 0.67
C LEU A 31 6.74 -18.83 0.58
N GLU A 32 7.02 -18.16 -0.54
CA GLU A 32 8.29 -17.47 -0.77
C GLU A 32 8.31 -16.08 -0.10
N ARG A 33 7.15 -15.44 0.04
CA ARG A 33 7.03 -14.12 0.66
C ARG A 33 7.03 -14.21 2.17
N LYS A 34 7.67 -13.25 2.82
CA LYS A 34 7.85 -13.23 4.28
C LYS A 34 7.63 -11.83 4.82
N ASP A 35 7.39 -11.77 6.11
CA ASP A 35 7.34 -10.54 6.88
C ASP A 35 6.29 -9.53 6.42
N PHE A 36 6.21 -8.46 7.14
CA PHE A 36 5.39 -7.30 6.84
C PHE A 36 6.28 -6.17 6.34
N VAL A 37 5.72 -5.27 5.54
CA VAL A 37 6.43 -4.08 5.07
C VAL A 37 5.59 -2.82 5.27
N PHE A 38 6.25 -1.73 5.57
CA PHE A 38 5.78 -0.36 5.37
C PHE A 38 6.80 0.38 4.52
N ILE A 39 6.34 1.16 3.55
CA ILE A 39 7.20 2.02 2.74
C ILE A 39 6.61 3.42 2.61
N GLY A 40 7.46 4.47 2.66
CA GLY A 40 6.97 5.84 2.48
C GLY A 40 8.06 6.90 2.55
N ASN A 41 7.71 8.13 2.19
CA ASN A 41 8.58 9.29 2.33
C ASN A 41 8.34 9.93 3.71
N PHE A 42 9.37 10.00 4.55
CA PHE A 42 9.29 10.51 5.93
C PHE A 42 9.24 12.04 6.05
N TRP A 43 9.38 12.77 4.93
CA TRP A 43 9.03 14.19 4.93
C TRP A 43 7.53 14.43 5.02
N HIS A 44 6.71 13.43 4.66
CA HIS A 44 5.26 13.48 4.81
C HIS A 44 4.86 12.97 6.19
N GLU A 45 4.34 13.85 7.02
CA GLU A 45 3.96 13.56 8.41
C GLU A 45 3.01 12.34 8.56
N PRO A 46 2.05 12.07 7.66
CA PRO A 46 1.22 10.87 7.73
C PRO A 46 2.02 9.56 7.71
N ASN A 47 3.18 9.52 7.05
CA ASN A 47 4.04 8.32 7.04
C ASN A 47 4.78 8.13 8.36
N TRP A 48 5.27 9.24 8.95
CA TRP A 48 5.86 9.18 10.29
C TRP A 48 4.86 8.72 11.33
N ASP A 49 3.66 9.33 11.31
CA ASP A 49 2.58 8.99 12.21
C ASP A 49 2.18 7.52 12.10
N ALA A 50 2.02 7.00 10.87
CA ALA A 50 1.69 5.60 10.62
C ALA A 50 2.74 4.64 11.17
N VAL A 51 4.05 4.95 11.01
CA VAL A 51 5.13 4.11 11.54
C VAL A 51 5.18 4.16 13.07
N LEU A 52 4.94 5.31 13.66
CA LEU A 52 4.85 5.45 15.11
C LEU A 52 3.64 4.67 15.67
N TYR A 53 2.50 4.72 14.98
CA TYR A 53 1.30 3.98 15.33
C TYR A 53 1.50 2.46 15.18
N LEU A 54 2.14 2.03 14.10
CA LEU A 54 2.59 0.63 13.95
C LEU A 54 3.43 0.21 15.14
N LYS A 55 4.48 0.96 15.47
CA LYS A 55 5.42 0.61 16.54
C LYS A 55 4.77 0.51 17.90
N LYS A 56 3.94 1.50 18.26
CA LYS A 56 3.42 1.63 19.63
C LYS A 56 2.16 0.82 19.89
N THR A 57 1.34 0.61 18.85
CA THR A 57 -0.03 0.11 19.05
C THR A 57 -0.28 -1.20 18.30
N ILE A 58 0.00 -1.26 17.00
CA ILE A 58 -0.42 -2.40 16.16
C ILE A 58 0.59 -3.54 16.23
N TRP A 59 1.89 -3.23 16.07
CA TRP A 59 2.94 -4.24 16.00
C TRP A 59 3.04 -5.13 17.25
N PRO A 60 2.91 -4.62 18.49
CA PRO A 60 2.90 -5.48 19.67
C PRO A 60 1.79 -6.54 19.65
N LEU A 61 0.62 -6.21 19.08
CA LEU A 61 -0.51 -7.14 18.94
C LEU A 61 -0.19 -8.26 17.94
N ILE A 62 0.37 -7.88 16.79
CA ILE A 62 0.80 -8.85 15.76
C ILE A 62 1.93 -9.73 16.30
N ARG A 63 2.94 -9.13 16.90
CA ARG A 63 4.14 -9.84 17.38
C ARG A 63 3.84 -10.86 18.47
N LYS A 64 2.82 -10.61 19.28
CA LYS A 64 2.35 -11.55 20.31
C LYS A 64 1.86 -12.87 19.68
N GLN A 65 1.23 -12.83 18.51
CA GLN A 65 0.69 -14.02 17.83
C GLN A 65 1.69 -14.60 16.82
N LEU A 66 2.47 -13.74 16.17
CA LEU A 66 3.50 -14.11 15.20
C LEU A 66 4.92 -13.79 15.72
N PRO A 67 5.44 -14.52 16.71
CA PRO A 67 6.69 -14.17 17.39
C PRO A 67 7.95 -14.29 16.51
N LYS A 68 7.87 -14.87 15.33
CA LYS A 68 8.98 -14.99 14.39
C LYS A 68 8.90 -13.97 13.24
N ALA A 69 7.75 -13.35 13.00
CA ALA A 69 7.58 -12.38 11.94
C ALA A 69 8.31 -11.07 12.23
N SER A 70 8.72 -10.35 11.20
CA SER A 70 9.27 -8.99 11.32
C SER A 70 8.40 -8.01 10.54
N ILE A 71 8.53 -6.72 10.87
CA ILE A 71 8.07 -5.64 10.02
C ILE A 71 9.28 -4.82 9.57
N LEU A 72 9.39 -4.63 8.25
CA LEU A 72 10.46 -3.88 7.61
C LEU A 72 9.95 -2.49 7.26
N ILE A 73 10.58 -1.48 7.82
CA ILE A 73 10.20 -0.07 7.63
C ILE A 73 11.18 0.57 6.66
N TYR A 74 10.74 0.80 5.45
CA TYR A 74 11.49 1.50 4.42
C TYR A 74 10.95 2.91 4.18
N GLY A 75 11.83 3.79 3.73
CA GLY A 75 11.40 5.11 3.29
C GLY A 75 12.51 6.07 2.96
N ALA A 76 12.19 7.02 2.09
CA ALA A 76 13.07 8.12 1.77
C ALA A 76 13.13 9.12 2.95
N TYR A 77 14.29 9.74 3.12
CA TYR A 77 14.55 10.79 4.12
C TYR A 77 14.21 10.40 5.57
N PRO A 78 14.66 9.23 6.06
CA PRO A 78 14.41 8.84 7.44
C PRO A 78 15.24 9.71 8.39
N SER A 79 14.58 10.38 9.31
CA SER A 79 15.23 11.15 10.37
C SER A 79 15.71 10.22 11.49
N GLN A 80 16.59 10.73 12.39
CA GLN A 80 17.04 9.97 13.56
C GLN A 80 15.88 9.45 14.42
N LYS A 81 14.77 10.18 14.52
CA LYS A 81 13.59 9.75 15.27
C LYS A 81 12.97 8.47 14.69
N VAL A 82 13.05 8.26 13.36
CA VAL A 82 12.59 7.03 12.71
C VAL A 82 13.55 5.87 13.05
N PHE A 83 14.85 6.08 12.91
CA PHE A 83 15.85 5.06 13.26
C PHE A 83 15.79 4.63 14.73
N ASN A 84 15.44 5.54 15.64
CA ASN A 84 15.27 5.23 17.06
C ASN A 84 14.14 4.23 17.36
N LEU A 85 13.24 3.97 16.39
CA LEU A 85 12.20 2.94 16.53
C LEU A 85 12.72 1.53 16.23
N HIS A 86 13.91 1.39 15.65
CA HIS A 86 14.50 0.10 15.30
C HIS A 86 14.70 -0.78 16.55
N ASN A 87 14.17 -2.00 16.51
CA ASN A 87 14.32 -2.97 17.58
C ASN A 87 14.29 -4.41 17.04
N LYS A 88 15.47 -5.02 16.93
CA LYS A 88 15.62 -6.40 16.43
C LYS A 88 14.91 -7.43 17.31
N LYS A 89 14.89 -7.23 18.63
CA LYS A 89 14.24 -8.18 19.57
C LYS A 89 12.73 -8.21 19.36
N GLU A 90 12.14 -7.08 19.00
CA GLU A 90 10.73 -6.97 18.70
C GLU A 90 10.40 -7.26 17.21
N GLY A 91 11.39 -7.52 16.36
CA GLY A 91 11.20 -7.70 14.93
C GLY A 91 10.73 -6.42 14.22
N PHE A 92 10.99 -5.23 14.77
CA PHE A 92 10.65 -3.94 14.17
C PHE A 92 11.93 -3.34 13.57
N LEU A 93 12.10 -3.50 12.25
CA LEU A 93 13.36 -3.24 11.57
C LEU A 93 13.25 -1.99 10.68
N VAL A 94 13.91 -0.90 11.10
CA VAL A 94 14.03 0.29 10.26
C VAL A 94 15.22 0.09 9.33
N MET A 95 14.93 0.05 8.02
CA MET A 95 15.88 -0.31 6.98
C MET A 95 16.45 0.92 6.25
N GLY A 96 15.81 2.08 6.39
CA GLY A 96 16.19 3.27 5.65
C GLY A 96 15.58 3.33 4.25
N ARG A 97 16.28 3.95 3.30
CA ARG A 97 15.83 4.06 1.91
C ARG A 97 15.95 2.69 1.22
N ALA A 98 14.91 2.32 0.48
CA ALA A 98 14.98 1.18 -0.44
C ALA A 98 15.71 1.59 -1.72
N ASP A 99 16.61 0.75 -2.21
CA ASP A 99 17.25 0.93 -3.52
C ASP A 99 16.23 0.63 -4.63
N ASP A 100 15.39 -0.39 -4.42
CA ASP A 100 14.29 -0.76 -5.30
C ASP A 100 13.02 -1.04 -4.46
N ALA A 101 12.02 -0.17 -4.59
CA ALA A 101 10.74 -0.31 -3.90
C ALA A 101 9.97 -1.56 -4.36
N ARG A 102 10.08 -1.92 -5.66
CA ARG A 102 9.45 -3.11 -6.23
C ARG A 102 9.91 -4.38 -5.52
N SER A 103 11.22 -4.55 -5.44
CA SER A 103 11.85 -5.70 -4.78
C SER A 103 11.40 -5.83 -3.32
N VAL A 104 11.38 -4.71 -2.60
CA VAL A 104 10.96 -4.65 -1.18
C VAL A 104 9.48 -5.04 -1.01
N ILE A 105 8.59 -4.47 -1.83
CA ILE A 105 7.16 -4.73 -1.72
C ILE A 105 6.86 -6.17 -2.15
N SER A 106 7.43 -6.63 -3.28
CA SER A 106 7.15 -7.97 -3.81
C SER A 106 7.69 -9.11 -2.95
N SER A 107 8.69 -8.87 -2.11
CA SER A 107 9.21 -9.87 -1.17
C SER A 107 8.38 -9.98 0.12
N ALA A 108 7.61 -8.96 0.45
CA ALA A 108 6.79 -8.94 1.66
C ALA A 108 5.48 -9.73 1.46
N ARG A 109 5.03 -10.40 2.53
CA ARG A 109 3.75 -11.10 2.52
C ARG A 109 2.56 -10.16 2.65
N VAL A 110 2.67 -9.12 3.48
CA VAL A 110 1.61 -8.12 3.70
C VAL A 110 2.22 -6.73 3.84
N LEU A 111 1.62 -5.74 3.17
CA LEU A 111 1.94 -4.33 3.38
C LEU A 111 0.97 -3.73 4.40
N LEU A 112 1.51 -3.11 5.45
CA LEU A 112 0.73 -2.41 6.48
C LEU A 112 0.85 -0.91 6.29
N ALA A 113 -0.28 -0.24 6.04
CA ALA A 113 -0.32 1.20 5.86
C ALA A 113 -1.46 1.86 6.67
N PRO A 114 -1.37 1.90 8.01
CA PRO A 114 -2.42 2.46 8.86
C PRO A 114 -2.36 4.00 8.88
N ILE A 115 -2.68 4.61 7.73
CA ILE A 115 -2.65 6.06 7.52
C ILE A 115 -3.86 6.69 8.20
N ARG A 116 -3.65 7.56 9.18
CA ARG A 116 -4.73 8.17 9.98
C ARG A 116 -5.19 9.53 9.47
N PHE A 117 -4.38 10.21 8.66
CA PHE A 117 -4.71 11.49 8.03
C PHE A 117 -3.90 11.71 6.75
N GLY A 118 -4.27 12.72 5.96
CA GLY A 118 -3.66 13.05 4.69
C GLY A 118 -4.60 12.80 3.53
N ALA A 119 -4.55 13.67 2.53
CA ALA A 119 -5.40 13.63 1.34
C ALA A 119 -4.74 12.92 0.15
N GLY A 120 -5.54 12.58 -0.84
CA GLY A 120 -5.09 12.04 -2.13
C GLY A 120 -4.77 10.55 -2.13
N ILE A 121 -4.52 10.03 -3.32
CA ILE A 121 -4.19 8.62 -3.56
C ILE A 121 -2.82 8.30 -2.95
N LYS A 122 -2.75 7.18 -2.23
CA LYS A 122 -1.52 6.69 -1.58
C LYS A 122 -0.81 5.72 -2.53
N GLY A 123 0.15 6.22 -3.33
CA GLY A 123 0.87 5.48 -4.36
C GLY A 123 1.39 4.12 -3.90
N LYS A 124 1.90 4.02 -2.66
CA LYS A 124 2.37 2.75 -2.07
C LYS A 124 1.33 1.62 -2.07
N LEU A 125 0.04 1.96 -1.98
CA LEU A 125 -1.05 0.97 -2.01
C LEU A 125 -1.31 0.49 -3.44
N LEU A 126 -1.21 1.38 -4.42
CA LEU A 126 -1.27 1.00 -5.84
C LEU A 126 -0.04 0.17 -6.25
N GLU A 127 1.15 0.56 -5.80
CA GLU A 127 2.39 -0.21 -6.01
C GLU A 127 2.28 -1.61 -5.37
N ALA A 128 1.70 -1.71 -4.16
CA ALA A 128 1.46 -3.01 -3.53
C ALA A 128 0.50 -3.88 -4.36
N MET A 129 -0.55 -3.31 -4.92
CA MET A 129 -1.45 -4.02 -5.85
C MET A 129 -0.70 -4.45 -7.11
N GLN A 130 0.12 -3.57 -7.71
CA GLN A 130 0.92 -3.84 -8.89
C GLN A 130 1.91 -4.99 -8.68
N PHE A 131 2.51 -5.06 -7.49
CA PHE A 131 3.48 -6.12 -7.17
C PHE A 131 2.85 -7.32 -6.46
N GLY A 132 1.52 -7.39 -6.45
CA GLY A 132 0.76 -8.52 -5.93
C GLY A 132 0.91 -8.70 -4.40
N THR A 133 1.10 -7.63 -3.64
CA THR A 133 1.20 -7.68 -2.19
C THR A 133 -0.10 -7.23 -1.55
N PRO A 134 -0.84 -8.10 -0.85
CA PRO A 134 -2.02 -7.72 -0.11
C PRO A 134 -1.74 -6.67 0.96
N THR A 135 -2.74 -5.83 1.22
CA THR A 135 -2.57 -4.68 2.10
C THR A 135 -3.60 -4.66 3.24
N VAL A 136 -3.18 -4.17 4.41
CA VAL A 136 -4.11 -3.72 5.44
C VAL A 136 -3.90 -2.23 5.64
N THR A 137 -4.98 -1.48 5.46
CA THR A 137 -4.96 -0.02 5.53
C THR A 137 -6.22 0.51 6.23
N THR A 138 -6.26 1.81 6.45
CA THR A 138 -7.40 2.53 7.03
C THR A 138 -8.33 3.07 5.94
N THR A 139 -9.50 3.55 6.34
CA THR A 139 -10.42 4.28 5.44
C THR A 139 -9.72 5.47 4.77
N VAL A 140 -8.91 6.23 5.52
CA VAL A 140 -8.09 7.33 4.98
C VAL A 140 -7.03 6.83 4.00
N GLY A 141 -6.42 5.68 4.28
CA GLY A 141 -5.44 5.05 3.40
C GLY A 141 -6.03 4.66 2.05
N ALA A 142 -7.22 4.06 2.05
CA ALA A 142 -7.91 3.55 0.86
C ALA A 142 -8.66 4.63 0.06
N GLU A 143 -8.69 5.87 0.55
CA GLU A 143 -9.44 6.96 -0.07
C GLU A 143 -9.19 7.06 -1.58
N SER A 144 -10.26 7.08 -2.38
CA SER A 144 -10.26 7.22 -3.84
C SER A 144 -9.60 6.09 -4.63
N ILE A 145 -9.27 4.95 -4.01
CA ILE A 145 -8.58 3.85 -4.69
C ILE A 145 -9.54 2.78 -5.22
N ASN A 146 -10.30 2.09 -4.36
CA ASN A 146 -11.05 0.90 -4.78
C ASN A 146 -12.38 1.18 -5.50
N GLY A 147 -12.99 2.35 -5.33
CA GLY A 147 -14.34 2.60 -5.88
C GLY A 147 -15.37 1.58 -5.38
N ALA A 148 -16.00 0.87 -6.32
CA ALA A 148 -16.99 -0.19 -6.03
C ALA A 148 -16.35 -1.60 -5.94
N PHE A 149 -15.05 -1.74 -6.13
CA PHE A 149 -14.35 -3.03 -6.13
C PHE A 149 -13.93 -3.44 -4.72
N ASN A 150 -13.82 -4.74 -4.50
CA ASN A 150 -13.28 -5.28 -3.25
C ASN A 150 -11.81 -4.90 -3.11
N TRP A 151 -11.40 -4.60 -1.89
CA TRP A 151 -10.03 -4.23 -1.56
C TRP A 151 -9.06 -5.42 -1.68
N ASN A 152 -7.79 -5.16 -1.98
CA ASN A 152 -6.74 -6.18 -2.00
C ASN A 152 -6.26 -6.56 -0.59
N GLY A 153 -7.16 -6.96 0.26
CA GLY A 153 -6.94 -7.24 1.66
C GLY A 153 -8.03 -6.62 2.53
N PHE A 154 -7.66 -5.72 3.45
CA PHE A 154 -8.63 -5.14 4.38
C PHE A 154 -8.48 -3.63 4.56
N ILE A 155 -9.64 -2.96 4.68
CA ILE A 155 -9.78 -1.57 5.10
C ILE A 155 -10.41 -1.59 6.49
N VAL A 156 -9.66 -1.21 7.52
CA VAL A 156 -10.09 -1.21 8.93
C VAL A 156 -9.39 -0.10 9.70
N ASP A 157 -10.07 0.52 10.64
CA ASP A 157 -9.56 1.68 11.38
C ASP A 157 -9.17 1.35 12.83
N ASP A 158 -9.80 0.35 13.45
CA ASP A 158 -9.46 -0.08 14.81
C ASP A 158 -8.14 -0.84 14.86
N PRO A 159 -7.21 -0.53 15.78
CA PRO A 159 -5.89 -1.14 15.83
C PRO A 159 -5.90 -2.64 16.11
N ASN A 160 -6.87 -3.16 16.86
CA ASN A 160 -6.99 -4.60 17.11
C ASN A 160 -7.50 -5.30 15.86
N GLU A 161 -8.41 -4.68 15.10
CA GLU A 161 -8.86 -5.19 13.81
C GLU A 161 -7.74 -5.16 12.78
N ILE A 162 -6.96 -4.06 12.70
CA ILE A 162 -5.78 -4.00 11.82
C ILE A 162 -4.84 -5.16 12.13
N ALA A 163 -4.52 -5.40 13.41
CA ALA A 163 -3.65 -6.49 13.81
C ALA A 163 -4.24 -7.86 13.45
N SER A 164 -5.51 -8.11 13.76
CA SER A 164 -6.16 -9.40 13.47
C SER A 164 -6.27 -9.68 11.97
N LYS A 165 -6.59 -8.68 11.15
CA LYS A 165 -6.67 -8.80 9.69
C LYS A 165 -5.29 -8.98 9.05
N ALA A 166 -4.27 -8.32 9.59
CA ALA A 166 -2.89 -8.50 9.18
C ALA A 166 -2.40 -9.94 9.43
N ILE A 167 -2.69 -10.49 10.60
CA ILE A 167 -2.37 -11.88 10.95
C ILE A 167 -3.12 -12.84 10.03
N LEU A 168 -4.41 -12.61 9.82
CA LEU A 168 -5.25 -13.45 8.95
C LEU A 168 -4.70 -13.51 7.53
N LEU A 169 -4.32 -12.36 6.93
CA LEU A 169 -3.67 -12.33 5.60
C LEU A 169 -2.31 -13.02 5.61
N TYR A 170 -1.57 -12.91 6.70
CA TYR A 170 -0.23 -13.49 6.80
C TYR A 170 -0.26 -15.01 6.86
N GLU A 171 -1.31 -15.63 7.43
CA GLU A 171 -1.42 -17.06 7.67
C GLU A 171 -2.32 -17.79 6.66
N ASN A 172 -3.26 -17.10 6.00
CA ASN A 172 -4.24 -17.72 5.12
C ASN A 172 -3.89 -17.50 3.64
N GLU A 173 -3.37 -18.55 3.00
CA GLU A 173 -2.95 -18.50 1.60
C GLU A 173 -4.08 -18.23 0.63
N GLU A 174 -5.25 -18.85 0.80
CA GLU A 174 -6.39 -18.66 -0.09
C GLU A 174 -6.88 -17.21 -0.07
N LEU A 175 -7.03 -16.64 1.12
CA LEU A 175 -7.40 -15.24 1.30
C LEU A 175 -6.34 -14.29 0.73
N TRP A 176 -5.07 -14.60 0.91
CA TRP A 176 -3.94 -13.85 0.39
C TRP A 176 -3.98 -13.81 -1.15
N GLN A 177 -4.15 -14.97 -1.80
CA GLN A 177 -4.27 -15.07 -3.25
C GLN A 177 -5.55 -14.38 -3.78
N GLN A 178 -6.67 -14.48 -3.05
CA GLN A 178 -7.89 -13.75 -3.40
C GLN A 178 -7.65 -12.24 -3.35
N SER A 179 -6.99 -11.75 -2.30
CA SER A 179 -6.65 -10.33 -2.13
C SER A 179 -5.74 -9.84 -3.25
N GLN A 180 -4.78 -10.63 -3.68
CA GLN A 180 -3.90 -10.35 -4.82
C GLN A 180 -4.72 -10.13 -6.10
N ARG A 181 -5.65 -11.05 -6.42
CA ARG A 181 -6.53 -10.92 -7.57
C ARG A 181 -7.43 -9.67 -7.52
N GLN A 182 -7.91 -9.31 -6.33
CA GLN A 182 -8.70 -8.08 -6.14
C GLN A 182 -7.88 -6.82 -6.45
N GLY A 183 -6.62 -6.78 -6.04
CA GLY A 183 -5.70 -5.69 -6.38
C GLY A 183 -5.51 -5.53 -7.89
N THR A 184 -5.34 -6.64 -8.60
CA THR A 184 -5.27 -6.67 -10.07
C THR A 184 -6.52 -6.05 -10.71
N VAL A 185 -7.70 -6.43 -10.24
CA VAL A 185 -8.97 -5.88 -10.77
C VAL A 185 -9.04 -4.36 -10.55
N ILE A 186 -8.70 -3.87 -9.35
CA ILE A 186 -8.70 -2.43 -9.06
C ILE A 186 -7.80 -1.66 -10.03
N LEU A 187 -6.56 -2.14 -10.22
CA LEU A 187 -5.61 -1.46 -11.11
C LEU A 187 -6.10 -1.47 -12.56
N TRP A 188 -6.57 -2.61 -13.03
CA TRP A 188 -7.06 -2.76 -14.40
C TRP A 188 -8.28 -1.90 -14.69
N GLU A 189 -9.24 -1.83 -13.79
CA GLU A 189 -10.51 -1.13 -14.00
C GLU A 189 -10.43 0.38 -13.71
N ARG A 190 -9.40 0.85 -12.98
CA ARG A 190 -9.39 2.23 -12.51
C ARG A 190 -8.13 3.02 -12.81
N PHE A 191 -7.02 2.36 -13.09
CA PHE A 191 -5.71 3.00 -13.16
C PHE A 191 -4.92 2.65 -14.42
N ARG A 192 -5.54 2.03 -15.41
CA ARG A 192 -4.94 1.66 -16.67
C ARG A 192 -4.85 2.88 -17.61
N TRP A 193 -3.67 3.10 -18.21
CA TRP A 193 -3.43 4.23 -19.11
C TRP A 193 -4.33 4.21 -20.33
N SER A 194 -4.54 3.06 -20.98
CA SER A 194 -5.33 2.96 -22.22
C SER A 194 -6.76 3.51 -22.09
N ASP A 195 -7.37 3.46 -20.89
CA ASP A 195 -8.70 4.01 -20.66
C ASP A 195 -8.72 5.54 -20.61
N PHE A 196 -7.60 6.16 -20.28
CA PHE A 196 -7.45 7.60 -20.16
C PHE A 196 -6.79 8.23 -21.39
N GLU A 197 -6.05 7.48 -22.20
CA GLU A 197 -5.28 7.99 -23.33
C GLU A 197 -6.12 8.76 -24.33
N ARG A 198 -7.23 8.19 -24.81
CA ARG A 198 -8.11 8.82 -25.79
C ARG A 198 -8.82 10.07 -25.26
N PRO A 199 -9.46 10.05 -24.09
CA PRO A 199 -10.03 11.25 -23.47
C PRO A 199 -8.98 12.34 -23.24
N PHE A 200 -7.78 11.97 -22.77
CA PHE A 200 -6.67 12.90 -22.56
C PHE A 200 -6.20 13.56 -23.85
N LYS A 201 -5.91 12.78 -24.89
CA LYS A 201 -5.50 13.30 -26.20
C LYS A 201 -6.55 14.23 -26.81
N LYS A 202 -7.84 13.86 -26.70
CA LYS A 202 -8.94 14.71 -27.15
C LYS A 202 -8.95 16.05 -26.43
N ARG A 203 -8.69 16.06 -25.10
CA ARG A 203 -8.66 17.27 -24.30
C ARG A 203 -7.49 18.17 -24.67
N MET A 204 -6.30 17.59 -24.87
CA MET A 204 -5.10 18.35 -25.23
C MET A 204 -5.11 18.91 -26.65
N ALA A 205 -5.90 18.34 -27.56
CA ALA A 205 -6.05 18.86 -28.95
C ALA A 205 -6.85 20.17 -29.04
N PHE A 206 -7.45 20.61 -27.93
CA PHE A 206 -8.19 21.90 -27.87
C PHE A 206 -7.39 22.99 -27.13
N VAL A 207 -6.13 22.76 -26.81
CA VAL A 207 -5.17 23.73 -26.29
C VAL A 207 -4.15 24.07 -27.36
#